data_58f4c00816be4ea45976532092520c1e
#
_entry.id   58f4c00816be4ea45976532092520c1e
#
_cell.length_a   1.000
_cell.length_b   1.000
_cell.length_c   1.000
_cell.angle_alpha   90.00
_cell.angle_beta   90.00
_cell.angle_gamma   90.00
#
_symmetry.space_group_name_H-M   'P 1'
#
loop_
_entity.id
_entity.type
_entity.pdbx_description
1 polymer ?
#
loop_
_entity_poly.entity_id
_entity_poly.type
_entity_poly.pdbx_seq_one_letter_code
_entity_poly.pdbx_strand_id
1 'polypeptide(L)'
;MKNIIYTFDEDLRIRLKNPAFRKAWEESEPEYLLAKRLIEKRIAKHMSQRQLARKLKTSQAVVSRIETMQGNPTLFLLKRIARILDVKLLLQFE
;
A
#
# COMPACT_ATOMS: atom_id res chain seq x y z
N MET A 1 21.25 0.09 6.45
CA MET A 1 20.37 -0.67 5.53
C MET A 1 19.21 0.21 5.10
N LYS A 2 18.99 0.34 3.79
CA LYS A 2 17.84 1.08 3.28
C LYS A 2 16.56 0.32 3.61
N ASN A 3 15.52 1.03 4.08
CA ASN A 3 14.24 0.38 4.22
C ASN A 3 13.53 0.35 2.85
N ILE A 4 12.57 -0.55 2.72
CA ILE A 4 11.89 -0.81 1.44
C ILE A 4 11.09 0.42 0.97
N ILE A 5 10.60 1.25 1.89
CA ILE A 5 9.82 2.44 1.57
C ILE A 5 10.68 3.48 0.87
N TYR A 6 11.88 3.71 1.38
CA TYR A 6 12.82 4.64 0.77
C TYR A 6 13.18 4.20 -0.65
N THR A 7 13.48 2.90 -0.82
CA THR A 7 13.79 2.33 -2.14
C THR A 7 12.60 2.47 -3.10
N PHE A 8 11.39 2.25 -2.60
CA PHE A 8 10.17 2.39 -3.36
C PHE A 8 9.99 3.83 -3.86
N ASP A 9 10.18 4.81 -2.99
CA ASP A 9 10.04 6.23 -3.35
C ASP A 9 11.09 6.67 -4.36
N GLU A 10 12.34 6.20 -4.24
CA GLU A 10 13.39 6.49 -5.20
C GLU A 10 13.04 5.94 -6.59
N ASP A 11 12.63 4.69 -6.65
CA ASP A 11 12.24 4.05 -7.89
C ASP A 11 11.08 4.78 -8.56
N LEU A 12 10.10 5.18 -7.76
CA LEU A 12 8.96 5.92 -8.23
C LEU A 12 9.35 7.26 -8.84
N ARG A 13 10.25 8.02 -8.19
CA ARG A 13 10.69 9.31 -8.70
C ARG A 13 11.32 9.17 -10.09
N ILE A 14 12.11 8.13 -10.29
CA ILE A 14 12.75 7.86 -11.58
C ILE A 14 11.69 7.55 -12.62
N ARG A 15 10.71 6.70 -12.29
CA ARG A 15 9.66 6.29 -13.22
C ARG A 15 8.74 7.45 -13.60
N LEU A 16 8.50 8.38 -12.68
CA LEU A 16 7.63 9.53 -12.92
C LEU A 16 8.19 10.52 -13.95
N LYS A 17 9.46 10.38 -14.34
CA LYS A 17 10.04 11.17 -15.41
C LYS A 17 9.50 10.77 -16.79
N ASN A 18 8.96 9.55 -16.91
CA ASN A 18 8.34 9.07 -18.14
C ASN A 18 6.88 9.54 -18.20
N PRO A 19 6.48 10.31 -19.24
CA PRO A 19 5.11 10.84 -19.33
C PRO A 19 4.03 9.77 -19.36
N ALA A 20 4.28 8.64 -20.04
CA ALA A 20 3.32 7.55 -20.10
C ALA A 20 3.12 6.92 -18.73
N PHE A 21 4.21 6.72 -18.00
CA PHE A 21 4.13 6.19 -16.64
C PHE A 21 3.43 7.19 -15.70
N ARG A 22 3.72 8.48 -15.86
CA ARG A 22 3.10 9.52 -15.03
C ARG A 22 1.58 9.51 -15.20
N LYS A 23 1.09 9.38 -16.43
CA LYS A 23 -0.33 9.33 -16.68
C LYS A 23 -0.99 8.13 -16.01
N ALA A 24 -0.37 6.95 -16.17
CA ALA A 24 -0.85 5.73 -15.52
C ALA A 24 -0.81 5.86 -14.00
N TRP A 25 0.23 6.51 -13.50
CA TRP A 25 0.40 6.76 -12.07
C TRP A 25 -0.71 7.63 -11.50
N GLU A 26 -1.05 8.74 -12.20
CA GLU A 26 -2.12 9.63 -11.75
C GLU A 26 -3.45 8.89 -11.64
N GLU A 27 -3.68 7.92 -12.53
CA GLU A 27 -4.88 7.10 -12.51
C GLU A 27 -4.87 6.07 -11.37
N SER A 28 -3.69 5.70 -10.88
CA SER A 28 -3.53 4.68 -9.82
C SER A 28 -3.06 5.28 -8.49
N GLU A 29 -3.20 6.57 -8.30
CA GLU A 29 -2.76 7.23 -7.06
C GLU A 29 -3.36 6.61 -5.79
N PRO A 30 -4.66 6.24 -5.75
CA PRO A 30 -5.20 5.60 -4.56
C PRO A 30 -4.49 4.29 -4.21
N GLU A 31 -4.13 3.49 -5.21
CA GLU A 31 -3.42 2.23 -5.00
C GLU A 31 -2.02 2.47 -4.44
N TYR A 32 -1.35 3.51 -4.91
CA TYR A 32 -0.04 3.89 -4.40
C TYR A 32 -0.12 4.31 -2.94
N LEU A 33 -1.06 5.19 -2.60
CA LEU A 33 -1.21 5.68 -1.23
C LEU A 33 -1.49 4.53 -0.28
N LEU A 34 -2.33 3.59 -0.69
CA LEU A 34 -2.63 2.42 0.11
C LEU A 34 -1.39 1.54 0.29
N ALA A 35 -0.67 1.26 -0.80
CA ALA A 35 0.54 0.45 -0.75
C ALA A 35 1.58 1.07 0.18
N LYS A 36 1.83 2.36 0.02
CA LYS A 36 2.80 3.08 0.83
C LYS A 36 2.45 3.02 2.32
N ARG A 37 1.20 3.34 2.66
CA ARG A 37 0.77 3.33 4.05
C ARG A 37 0.84 1.94 4.65
N LEU A 38 0.42 0.94 3.90
CA LEU A 38 0.44 -0.43 4.38
C LEU A 38 1.88 -0.89 4.67
N ILE A 39 2.80 -0.64 3.74
CA ILE A 39 4.20 -1.00 3.91
C ILE A 39 4.82 -0.27 5.11
N GLU A 40 4.63 1.05 5.18
CA GLU A 40 5.17 1.86 6.27
C GLU A 40 4.73 1.35 7.64
N LYS A 41 3.43 1.14 7.80
CA LYS A 41 2.89 0.73 9.09
C LYS A 41 3.26 -0.71 9.43
N ARG A 42 3.27 -1.60 8.42
CA ARG A 42 3.68 -2.98 8.63
C ARG A 42 5.11 -3.06 9.14
N ILE A 43 6.01 -2.33 8.50
CA ILE A 43 7.43 -2.32 8.88
C ILE A 43 7.60 -1.67 10.26
N ALA A 44 6.89 -0.58 10.53
CA ALA A 44 6.96 0.09 11.83
C ALA A 44 6.52 -0.83 12.97
N LYS A 45 5.61 -1.75 12.70
CA LYS A 45 5.14 -2.72 13.69
C LYS A 45 5.94 -4.03 13.66
N HIS A 46 7.02 -4.08 12.89
CA HIS A 46 7.89 -5.26 12.78
C HIS A 46 7.15 -6.51 12.35
N MET A 47 6.18 -6.36 11.44
CA MET A 47 5.40 -7.49 10.94
C MET A 47 5.84 -7.90 9.54
N SER A 48 5.85 -9.22 9.30
CA SER A 48 5.96 -9.74 7.94
C SER A 48 4.62 -9.59 7.22
N GLN A 49 4.62 -9.76 5.89
CA GLN A 49 3.37 -9.78 5.14
C GLN A 49 2.44 -10.88 5.63
N ARG A 50 3.02 -12.04 5.98
CA ARG A 50 2.24 -13.17 6.48
C ARG A 50 1.59 -12.86 7.82
N GLN A 51 2.32 -12.21 8.72
CA GLN A 51 1.80 -11.82 10.02
C GLN A 51 0.67 -10.80 9.88
N LEU A 52 0.85 -9.82 9.00
CA LEU A 52 -0.19 -8.83 8.73
C LEU A 52 -1.43 -9.48 8.11
N ALA A 53 -1.23 -10.38 7.14
CA ALA A 53 -2.34 -11.10 6.52
C ALA A 53 -3.16 -11.86 7.55
N ARG A 54 -2.49 -12.51 8.50
CA ARG A 54 -3.17 -13.24 9.57
C ARG A 54 -4.01 -12.30 10.44
N LYS A 55 -3.48 -11.14 10.79
CA LYS A 55 -4.22 -10.14 11.56
C LYS A 55 -5.41 -9.60 10.79
N LEU A 56 -5.25 -9.42 9.49
CA LEU A 56 -6.31 -8.94 8.60
C LEU A 56 -7.32 -10.02 8.22
N LYS A 57 -7.06 -11.27 8.62
CA LYS A 57 -7.89 -12.44 8.28
C LYS A 57 -8.00 -12.61 6.77
N THR A 58 -6.88 -12.46 6.08
CA THR A 58 -6.78 -12.62 4.64
C THR A 58 -5.50 -13.40 4.31
N SER A 59 -5.19 -13.58 3.03
CA SER A 59 -3.99 -14.31 2.61
C SER A 59 -2.80 -13.39 2.43
N GLN A 60 -1.59 -13.96 2.53
CA GLN A 60 -0.37 -13.21 2.22
C GLN A 60 -0.38 -12.69 0.78
N ALA A 61 -0.96 -13.47 -0.15
CA ALA A 61 -1.06 -13.05 -1.54
C ALA A 61 -1.85 -11.74 -1.69
N VAL A 62 -2.93 -11.59 -0.90
CA VAL A 62 -3.71 -10.35 -0.92
C VAL A 62 -2.88 -9.18 -0.42
N VAL A 63 -2.16 -9.34 0.70
CA VAL A 63 -1.28 -8.29 1.23
C VAL A 63 -0.21 -7.93 0.21
N SER A 64 0.42 -8.93 -0.41
CA SER A 64 1.46 -8.71 -1.41
C SER A 64 0.93 -7.92 -2.61
N ARG A 65 -0.26 -8.25 -3.09
CA ARG A 65 -0.87 -7.53 -4.21
C ARG A 65 -1.14 -6.07 -3.85
N ILE A 66 -1.64 -5.82 -2.66
CA ILE A 66 -1.88 -4.43 -2.21
C ILE A 66 -0.56 -3.67 -2.17
N GLU A 67 0.49 -4.28 -1.63
CA GLU A 67 1.80 -3.62 -1.50
C GLU A 67 2.49 -3.40 -2.84
N THR A 68 2.09 -4.11 -3.89
CA THR A 68 2.61 -3.93 -5.24
C THR A 68 1.66 -3.17 -6.16
N MET A 69 0.63 -2.55 -5.61
CA MET A 69 -0.35 -1.76 -6.36
C MET A 69 -1.20 -2.60 -7.33
N GLN A 70 -1.29 -3.90 -7.11
CA GLN A 70 -2.07 -4.80 -7.95
C GLN A 70 -3.33 -5.29 -7.27
N GLY A 71 -3.56 -4.84 -6.03
CA GLY A 71 -4.69 -5.29 -5.25
C GLY A 71 -5.96 -4.52 -5.60
N ASN A 72 -7.08 -5.14 -5.26
CA ASN A 72 -8.38 -4.52 -5.36
C ASN A 72 -9.16 -4.85 -4.08
N PRO A 73 -8.76 -4.26 -2.95
CA PRO A 73 -9.38 -4.57 -1.68
C PRO A 73 -10.81 -4.03 -1.61
N THR A 74 -11.67 -4.78 -0.92
CA THR A 74 -13.02 -4.30 -0.64
C THR A 74 -12.96 -3.17 0.39
N LEU A 75 -14.02 -2.38 0.44
CA LEU A 75 -14.14 -1.36 1.49
C LEU A 75 -14.09 -2.00 2.88
N PHE A 76 -14.66 -3.19 3.02
CA PHE A 76 -14.62 -3.93 4.28
C PHE A 76 -13.17 -4.23 4.69
N LEU A 77 -12.35 -4.68 3.76
CA LEU A 77 -10.94 -4.96 4.03
C LEU A 77 -10.17 -3.68 4.34
N LEU A 78 -10.45 -2.58 3.63
CA LEU A 78 -9.83 -1.28 3.90
C LEU A 78 -10.11 -0.81 5.33
N LYS A 79 -11.35 -0.97 5.80
CA LYS A 79 -11.71 -0.62 7.18
C LYS A 79 -10.93 -1.46 8.19
N ARG A 80 -10.74 -2.75 7.89
CA ARG A 80 -9.98 -3.64 8.75
C ARG A 80 -8.50 -3.27 8.77
N ILE A 81 -7.95 -2.92 7.61
CA ILE A 81 -6.57 -2.44 7.50
C ILE A 81 -6.39 -1.20 8.37
N ALA A 82 -7.27 -0.23 8.25
CA ALA A 82 -7.20 1.00 9.03
C ALA A 82 -7.18 0.71 10.54
N ARG A 83 -8.03 -0.21 10.98
CA ARG A 83 -8.11 -0.59 12.39
C ARG A 83 -6.82 -1.23 12.88
N ILE A 84 -6.29 -2.19 12.13
CA ILE A 84 -5.07 -2.91 12.51
C ILE A 84 -3.85 -2.00 12.49
N LEU A 85 -3.78 -1.08 11.52
CA LEU A 85 -2.66 -0.15 11.41
C LEU A 85 -2.82 1.08 12.29
N ASP A 86 -3.94 1.18 13.00
CA ASP A 86 -4.23 2.29 13.91
C ASP A 86 -4.21 3.64 13.19
N VAL A 87 -4.87 3.69 12.04
CA VAL A 87 -5.05 4.90 11.25
C VAL A 87 -6.52 5.09 10.92
N LYS A 88 -6.89 6.32 10.56
CA LYS A 88 -8.27 6.62 10.18
C LYS A 88 -8.42 6.51 8.66
N LEU A 89 -9.44 5.77 8.22
CA LEU A 89 -9.80 5.70 6.81
C LEU A 89 -10.72 6.87 6.49
N LEU A 90 -10.30 7.68 5.53
CA LEU A 90 -11.12 8.76 4.98
C LEU A 90 -11.39 8.45 3.52
N LEU A 91 -12.63 8.68 3.09
CA LEU A 91 -13.01 8.51 1.70
C LEU A 91 -13.56 9.83 1.19
N GLN A 92 -13.00 10.32 0.10
CA GLN A 92 -13.36 11.61 -0.47
C GLN A 92 -13.48 11.48 -1.98
N PHE A 93 -14.58 11.98 -2.51
CA PHE A 93 -14.75 12.16 -3.95
C PHE A 93 -14.73 13.66 -4.24
N GLU A 94 -14.05 14.02 -5.31
CA GLU A 94 -13.95 15.41 -5.75
C GLU A 94 -14.70 15.65 -7.06
#